data_26416d020919686f7cf86508c441604a
#
_entry.id   26416d020919686f7cf86508c441604a
#
_cell.length_a   1.000
_cell.length_b   1.000
_cell.length_c   1.000
_cell.angle_alpha   90.00
_cell.angle_beta   90.00
_cell.angle_gamma   90.00
#
_symmetry.space_group_name_H-M   'P 1'
#
loop_
_entity.id
_entity.type
_entity.pdbx_description
1 polymer ?
#
loop_
_entity_poly.entity_id
_entity_poly.type
_entity_poly.pdbx_seq_one_letter_code
_entity_poly.pdbx_strand_id
1 'polypeptide(L)'
;MIYLVPETLLPVDLPALLKRRGNLDMEVLMNDQQRTRVRLLSAPVDAETASLRRMKAKKERKGHNPSKAVLELMDWTIFITNIPAAKTSFKEILGIYGLRWRIEMIFKAWKSHLKFDILHRVSARQLRILLQTRLLVIAAASHFYRKFESVLWLKHRRRLSLLKFMNYLAAS
;
A
#
# COMPACT_ATOMS: atom_id res chain seq x y z
N MET A 1 -0.06 8.98 15.74
CA MET A 1 -1.17 9.82 15.25
C MET A 1 -2.32 9.65 16.24
N ILE A 2 -2.93 10.73 16.69
CA ILE A 2 -4.04 10.71 17.66
C ILE A 2 -5.32 11.05 16.91
N TYR A 3 -6.35 10.25 17.11
CA TYR A 3 -7.70 10.49 16.59
C TYR A 3 -8.60 10.92 17.73
N LEU A 4 -9.57 11.76 17.42
CA LEU A 4 -10.53 12.30 18.39
C LEU A 4 -11.94 11.88 18.00
N VAL A 5 -12.79 11.67 19.01
CA VAL A 5 -14.22 11.45 18.81
C VAL A 5 -14.85 12.76 18.39
N PRO A 6 -15.66 12.82 17.30
CA PRO A 6 -16.20 14.08 16.78
C PRO A 6 -17.06 14.85 17.78
N GLU A 7 -17.86 14.14 18.61
CA GLU A 7 -18.80 14.77 19.55
C GLU A 7 -18.14 15.28 20.83
N THR A 8 -17.10 14.57 21.31
CA THR A 8 -16.49 14.85 22.63
C THR A 8 -15.09 15.44 22.54
N LEU A 9 -14.47 15.40 21.39
CA LEU A 9 -13.05 15.76 21.15
C LEU A 9 -12.06 14.97 22.04
N LEU A 10 -12.51 13.88 22.66
CA LEU A 10 -11.64 13.02 23.45
C LEU A 10 -10.80 12.10 22.56
N PRO A 11 -9.57 11.78 22.98
CA PRO A 11 -8.72 10.85 22.27
C PRO A 11 -9.36 9.46 22.13
N VAL A 12 -9.31 8.87 20.95
CA VAL A 12 -9.75 7.51 20.72
C VAL A 12 -8.69 6.54 21.23
N ASP A 13 -9.05 5.72 22.22
CA ASP A 13 -8.25 4.55 22.62
C ASP A 13 -8.46 3.44 21.59
N LEU A 14 -7.65 3.49 20.54
CA LEU A 14 -7.78 2.59 19.39
C LEU A 14 -7.56 1.11 19.76
N PRO A 15 -6.54 0.73 20.56
CA PRO A 15 -6.38 -0.66 21.03
C PRO A 15 -7.59 -1.20 21.78
N ALA A 16 -8.12 -0.45 22.75
CA ALA A 16 -9.30 -0.85 23.51
C ALA A 16 -10.54 -0.97 22.61
N LEU A 17 -10.72 -0.05 21.66
CA LEU A 17 -11.84 -0.04 20.75
C LEU A 17 -11.80 -1.24 19.79
N LEU A 18 -10.63 -1.57 19.25
CA LEU A 18 -10.42 -2.71 18.36
C LEU A 18 -10.68 -4.05 19.08
N LYS A 19 -10.21 -4.21 20.30
CA LYS A 19 -10.50 -5.41 21.11
C LYS A 19 -11.99 -5.62 21.35
N ARG A 20 -12.74 -4.54 21.56
CA ARG A 20 -14.16 -4.62 21.88
C ARG A 20 -15.05 -4.80 20.64
N ARG A 21 -14.74 -4.10 19.55
CA ARG A 21 -15.61 -4.05 18.35
C ARG A 21 -15.12 -4.89 17.18
N GLY A 22 -13.84 -5.25 17.15
CA GLY A 22 -13.25 -5.90 15.98
C GLY A 22 -13.09 -4.91 14.83
N ASN A 23 -13.74 -5.17 13.70
CA ASN A 23 -13.72 -4.26 12.56
C ASN A 23 -14.31 -2.89 12.92
N LEU A 24 -13.60 -1.84 12.55
CA LEU A 24 -14.07 -0.46 12.71
C LEU A 24 -14.40 0.15 11.35
N ASP A 25 -15.46 0.94 11.34
CA ASP A 25 -15.83 1.84 10.26
C ASP A 25 -16.55 3.02 10.89
N MET A 26 -15.81 4.09 11.15
CA MET A 26 -16.33 5.24 11.89
C MET A 26 -15.67 6.54 11.47
N GLU A 27 -16.38 7.64 11.63
CA GLU A 27 -15.81 8.98 11.46
C GLU A 27 -15.04 9.39 12.71
N VAL A 28 -13.88 10.00 12.51
CA VAL A 28 -13.04 10.57 13.56
C VAL A 28 -12.45 11.89 13.09
N LEU A 29 -11.97 12.70 14.02
CA LEU A 29 -11.19 13.90 13.71
C LEU A 29 -9.71 13.58 13.90
N MET A 30 -8.89 14.07 12.99
CA MET A 30 -7.44 14.07 13.19
C MET A 30 -7.09 15.14 14.24
N ASN A 31 -6.09 14.87 15.06
CA ASN A 31 -5.57 15.86 16.00
C ASN A 31 -4.58 16.81 15.30
N ASP A 32 -5.04 17.47 14.24
CA ASP A 32 -4.36 18.53 13.53
C ASP A 32 -5.00 19.89 13.85
N GLN A 33 -4.42 20.98 13.36
CA GLN A 33 -4.95 22.33 13.58
C GLN A 33 -6.34 22.53 13.01
N GLN A 34 -6.65 21.83 11.91
CA GLN A 34 -7.92 21.97 11.18
C GLN A 34 -9.00 21.00 11.66
N ARG A 35 -8.65 20.06 12.59
CA ARG A 35 -9.57 19.00 13.02
C ARG A 35 -10.15 18.24 11.83
N THR A 36 -9.32 17.84 10.90
CA THR A 36 -9.73 17.23 9.65
C THR A 36 -10.57 15.97 9.92
N ARG A 37 -11.80 15.97 9.41
CA ARG A 37 -12.72 14.83 9.51
C ARG A 37 -12.28 13.75 8.54
N VAL A 38 -12.09 12.55 9.05
CA VAL A 38 -11.71 11.37 8.26
C VAL A 38 -12.50 10.15 8.71
N ARG A 39 -12.65 9.19 7.82
CA ARG A 39 -13.23 7.90 8.11
C ARG A 39 -12.10 6.93 8.49
N LEU A 40 -12.18 6.35 9.67
CA LEU A 40 -11.26 5.38 10.21
C LEU A 40 -11.81 3.98 10.00
N LEU A 41 -11.04 3.14 9.35
CA LEU A 41 -11.38 1.77 9.01
C LEU A 41 -10.35 0.83 9.60
N SER A 42 -10.77 -0.33 10.08
CA SER A 42 -9.85 -1.38 10.49
C SER A 42 -10.32 -2.77 10.07
N ALA A 43 -9.37 -3.60 9.68
CA ALA A 43 -9.58 -5.01 9.41
C ALA A 43 -8.53 -5.86 10.15
N PRO A 44 -8.90 -7.02 10.69
CA PRO A 44 -7.93 -7.94 11.27
C PRO A 44 -7.00 -8.47 10.18
N VAL A 45 -5.80 -8.82 10.56
CA VAL A 45 -4.88 -9.58 9.72
C VAL A 45 -4.78 -11.02 10.22
N ASP A 46 -4.33 -11.90 9.35
CA ASP A 46 -4.06 -13.28 9.74
C ASP A 46 -2.92 -13.36 10.78
N ALA A 47 -2.90 -14.44 11.55
CA ALA A 47 -1.97 -14.63 12.66
C ALA A 47 -0.49 -14.63 12.21
N GLU A 48 -0.20 -15.14 11.01
CA GLU A 48 1.13 -15.16 10.44
C GLU A 48 1.61 -13.73 10.14
N THR A 49 0.81 -12.95 9.42
CA THR A 49 1.09 -11.53 9.14
C THR A 49 1.27 -10.72 10.41
N ALA A 50 0.41 -10.92 11.43
CA ALA A 50 0.52 -10.24 12.71
C ALA A 50 1.84 -10.59 13.42
N SER A 51 2.24 -11.87 13.41
CA SER A 51 3.50 -12.33 13.98
C SER A 51 4.71 -11.69 13.29
N LEU A 52 4.74 -11.71 11.96
CA LEU A 52 5.79 -11.07 11.17
C LEU A 52 5.90 -9.57 11.45
N ARG A 53 4.78 -8.86 11.56
CA ARG A 53 4.74 -7.42 11.90
C ARG A 53 5.31 -7.17 13.30
N ARG A 54 4.95 -7.98 14.30
CA ARG A 54 5.48 -7.88 15.67
C ARG A 54 6.98 -8.14 15.71
N MET A 55 7.48 -9.17 15.00
CA MET A 55 8.91 -9.43 14.90
C MET A 55 9.66 -8.26 14.26
N LYS A 56 9.13 -7.72 13.17
CA LYS A 56 9.71 -6.56 12.48
C LYS A 56 9.76 -5.33 13.39
N ALA A 57 8.67 -5.03 14.08
CA ALA A 57 8.58 -3.90 15.00
C ALA A 57 9.60 -4.00 16.16
N LYS A 58 9.83 -5.20 16.69
CA LYS A 58 10.87 -5.45 17.69
C LYS A 58 12.28 -5.26 17.14
N LYS A 59 12.53 -5.73 15.91
CA LYS A 59 13.85 -5.63 15.24
C LYS A 59 14.22 -4.19 14.86
N GLU A 60 13.25 -3.40 14.39
CA GLU A 60 13.50 -2.02 13.93
C GLU A 60 13.80 -1.05 15.07
N ARG A 61 13.27 -1.29 16.26
CA ARG A 61 13.55 -0.48 17.45
C ARG A 61 14.77 -1.01 18.20
N LYS A 62 15.95 -0.73 17.70
CA LYS A 62 17.23 -1.08 18.35
C LYS A 62 17.21 -0.66 19.82
N GLY A 63 17.13 -1.63 20.74
CA GLY A 63 17.26 -1.40 22.18
C GLY A 63 15.99 -1.01 22.95
N HIS A 64 14.85 -0.76 22.31
CA HIS A 64 13.59 -0.43 22.99
C HIS A 64 12.47 -1.36 22.51
N ASN A 65 11.88 -2.12 23.41
CA ASN A 65 10.72 -2.93 23.07
C ASN A 65 9.51 -2.02 22.74
N PRO A 66 8.75 -2.34 21.66
CA PRO A 66 7.50 -1.63 21.39
C PRO A 66 6.55 -1.77 22.59
N SER A 67 5.78 -0.72 22.91
CA SER A 67 4.77 -0.79 23.96
C SER A 67 3.72 -1.86 23.64
N LYS A 68 3.07 -2.38 24.67
CA LYS A 68 1.99 -3.37 24.53
C LYS A 68 0.90 -2.89 23.57
N ALA A 69 0.50 -1.63 23.66
CA ALA A 69 -0.48 -1.01 22.79
C ALA A 69 -0.05 -1.04 21.29
N VAL A 70 1.22 -0.77 21.00
CA VAL A 70 1.76 -0.86 19.62
C VAL A 70 1.74 -2.29 19.12
N LEU A 71 2.10 -3.28 19.96
CA LEU A 71 2.07 -4.69 19.57
C LEU A 71 0.65 -5.20 19.28
N GLU A 72 -0.33 -4.74 20.05
CA GLU A 72 -1.75 -5.05 19.85
C GLU A 72 -2.29 -4.49 18.53
N LEU A 73 -1.82 -3.31 18.11
CA LEU A 73 -2.18 -2.74 16.82
C LEU A 73 -1.62 -3.51 15.61
N MET A 74 -0.60 -4.36 15.80
CA MET A 74 -0.04 -5.18 14.71
C MET A 74 -1.00 -6.27 14.22
N ASP A 75 -2.03 -6.60 14.99
CA ASP A 75 -3.06 -7.55 14.63
C ASP A 75 -4.12 -6.96 13.68
N TRP A 76 -4.00 -5.66 13.40
CA TRP A 76 -4.95 -4.91 12.59
C TRP A 76 -4.28 -4.18 11.44
N THR A 77 -4.97 -4.09 10.33
CA THR A 77 -4.66 -3.09 9.30
C THR A 77 -5.62 -1.93 9.48
N ILE A 78 -5.07 -0.72 9.63
CA ILE A 78 -5.82 0.49 9.94
C ILE A 78 -5.66 1.44 8.75
N PHE A 79 -6.77 1.96 8.26
CA PHE A 79 -6.85 2.88 7.15
C PHE A 79 -7.55 4.16 7.58
N ILE A 80 -7.16 5.24 6.95
CA ILE A 80 -7.92 6.49 6.98
C ILE A 80 -8.25 6.91 5.55
N THR A 81 -9.45 7.45 5.36
CA THR A 81 -9.89 7.97 4.07
C THR A 81 -10.80 9.17 4.25
N ASN A 82 -10.85 10.02 3.27
CA ASN A 82 -11.81 11.12 3.18
C ASN A 82 -13.07 10.74 2.38
N ILE A 83 -13.17 9.50 1.91
CA ILE A 83 -14.33 9.02 1.15
C ILE A 83 -15.45 8.67 2.14
N PRO A 84 -16.62 9.35 2.05
CA PRO A 84 -17.75 9.07 2.93
C PRO A 84 -18.30 7.65 2.79
N ALA A 85 -18.86 7.10 3.87
CA ALA A 85 -19.48 5.78 3.88
C ALA A 85 -20.61 5.62 2.84
N ALA A 86 -21.34 6.72 2.56
CA ALA A 86 -22.40 6.73 1.55
C ALA A 86 -21.89 6.51 0.11
N LYS A 87 -20.61 6.80 -0.17
CA LYS A 87 -20.04 6.65 -1.52
C LYS A 87 -19.33 5.33 -1.74
N THR A 88 -18.80 4.72 -0.67
CA THR A 88 -17.95 3.54 -0.81
C THR A 88 -18.03 2.67 0.44
N SER A 89 -18.31 1.40 0.25
CA SER A 89 -18.37 0.42 1.32
C SER A 89 -16.97 0.11 1.90
N PHE A 90 -16.94 -0.44 3.09
CA PHE A 90 -15.71 -0.93 3.73
C PHE A 90 -14.95 -1.93 2.84
N LYS A 91 -15.66 -2.88 2.21
CA LYS A 91 -15.08 -3.91 1.35
C LYS A 91 -14.42 -3.32 0.10
N GLU A 92 -15.03 -2.30 -0.50
CA GLU A 92 -14.46 -1.62 -1.68
C GLU A 92 -13.20 -0.86 -1.33
N ILE A 93 -13.14 -0.18 -0.16
CA ILE A 93 -11.93 0.49 0.30
C ILE A 93 -10.79 -0.50 0.51
N LEU A 94 -11.06 -1.67 1.11
CA LEU A 94 -10.05 -2.72 1.24
C LEU A 94 -9.54 -3.19 -0.13
N GLY A 95 -10.44 -3.33 -1.10
CA GLY A 95 -10.09 -3.68 -2.48
C GLY A 95 -9.20 -2.61 -3.14
N ILE A 96 -9.56 -1.34 -3.02
CA ILE A 96 -8.77 -0.21 -3.54
C ILE A 96 -7.38 -0.17 -2.89
N TYR A 97 -7.30 -0.37 -1.58
CA TYR A 97 -6.02 -0.41 -0.88
C TYR A 97 -5.13 -1.58 -1.35
N GLY A 98 -5.73 -2.73 -1.66
CA GLY A 98 -5.01 -3.86 -2.28
C GLY A 98 -4.38 -3.51 -3.63
N LEU A 99 -4.99 -2.59 -4.41
CA LEU A 99 -4.42 -2.09 -5.67
C LEU A 99 -3.17 -1.23 -5.45
N ARG A 100 -3.06 -0.52 -4.32
CA ARG A 100 -1.89 0.30 -3.98
C ARG A 100 -0.60 -0.52 -4.02
N TRP A 101 -0.62 -1.73 -3.46
CA TRP A 101 0.53 -2.64 -3.52
C TRP A 101 0.94 -2.98 -4.95
N ARG A 102 -0.04 -3.18 -5.85
CA ARG A 102 0.26 -3.45 -7.26
C ARG A 102 0.94 -2.26 -7.94
N ILE A 103 0.51 -1.05 -7.64
CA ILE A 103 1.12 0.18 -8.16
C ILE A 103 2.57 0.29 -7.65
N GLU A 104 2.82 0.07 -6.38
CA GLU A 104 4.17 0.08 -5.81
C GLU A 104 5.08 -0.97 -6.47
N MET A 105 4.56 -2.16 -6.73
CA MET A 105 5.31 -3.22 -7.44
C MET A 105 5.63 -2.83 -8.88
N ILE A 106 4.72 -2.14 -9.58
CA ILE A 106 4.96 -1.62 -10.93
C ILE A 106 6.08 -0.58 -10.90
N PHE A 107 6.01 0.41 -10.01
CA PHE A 107 7.08 1.41 -9.87
C PHE A 107 8.41 0.78 -9.48
N LYS A 108 8.40 -0.19 -8.59
CA LYS A 108 9.61 -0.94 -8.22
C LYS A 108 10.22 -1.65 -9.42
N ALA A 109 9.39 -2.30 -10.26
CA ALA A 109 9.87 -2.95 -11.48
C ALA A 109 10.48 -1.93 -12.46
N TRP A 110 9.83 -0.79 -12.67
CA TRP A 110 10.34 0.27 -13.55
C TRP A 110 11.65 0.86 -13.05
N LYS A 111 11.74 1.10 -11.75
CA LYS A 111 12.95 1.62 -11.12
C LYS A 111 14.12 0.63 -11.23
N SER A 112 13.89 -0.62 -10.87
CA SER A 112 14.95 -1.63 -10.78
C SER A 112 15.44 -2.11 -12.16
N HIS A 113 14.56 -2.22 -13.15
CA HIS A 113 14.90 -2.83 -14.45
C HIS A 113 15.03 -1.82 -15.57
N LEU A 114 14.26 -0.74 -15.55
CA LEU A 114 14.30 0.27 -16.61
C LEU A 114 15.06 1.54 -16.19
N LYS A 115 15.62 1.55 -14.97
CA LYS A 115 16.37 2.68 -14.40
C LYS A 115 15.63 4.01 -14.58
N PHE A 116 14.28 3.98 -14.37
CA PHE A 116 13.41 5.10 -14.67
C PHE A 116 13.71 6.34 -13.83
N ASP A 117 14.28 6.15 -12.65
CA ASP A 117 14.67 7.18 -11.68
C ASP A 117 16.07 7.75 -11.93
N ILE A 118 16.87 7.16 -12.83
CA ILE A 118 18.21 7.65 -13.13
C ILE A 118 18.10 8.74 -14.18
N LEU A 119 18.28 9.99 -13.74
CA LEU A 119 18.35 11.15 -14.61
C LEU A 119 19.82 11.57 -14.77
N HIS A 120 20.30 11.59 -16.00
CA HIS A 120 21.61 12.12 -16.32
C HIS A 120 21.54 13.65 -16.50
N ARG A 121 22.66 14.34 -16.33
CA ARG A 121 22.78 15.77 -16.64
C ARG A 121 22.70 15.94 -18.17
N VAL A 122 21.49 16.24 -18.68
CA VAL A 122 21.20 16.40 -20.09
C VAL A 122 20.34 17.64 -20.29
N SER A 123 20.27 18.15 -21.53
CA SER A 123 19.39 19.27 -21.86
C SER A 123 17.91 18.88 -21.66
N ALA A 124 17.04 19.88 -21.46
CA ALA A 124 15.58 19.65 -21.31
C ALA A 124 14.97 18.88 -22.49
N ARG A 125 15.46 19.12 -23.71
CA ARG A 125 15.02 18.39 -24.90
C ARG A 125 15.40 16.91 -24.85
N GLN A 126 16.65 16.62 -24.51
CA GLN A 126 17.14 15.23 -24.36
C GLN A 126 16.42 14.50 -23.24
N LEU A 127 16.17 15.18 -22.10
CA LEU A 127 15.41 14.61 -21.00
C LEU A 127 14.00 14.21 -21.42
N ARG A 128 13.32 15.08 -22.18
CA ARG A 128 11.97 14.79 -22.71
C ARG A 128 11.98 13.55 -23.61
N ILE A 129 12.92 13.47 -24.54
CA ILE A 129 13.07 12.31 -25.44
C ILE A 129 13.33 11.04 -24.61
N LEU A 130 14.25 11.09 -23.66
CA LEU A 130 14.58 9.96 -22.79
C LEU A 130 13.36 9.45 -22.02
N LEU A 131 12.59 10.37 -21.42
CA LEU A 131 11.38 10.01 -20.68
C LEU A 131 10.31 9.40 -21.60
N GLN A 132 10.08 9.97 -22.78
CA GLN A 132 9.13 9.45 -23.74
C GLN A 132 9.54 8.05 -24.22
N THR A 133 10.81 7.83 -24.56
CA THR A 133 11.33 6.51 -24.94
C THR A 133 11.13 5.48 -23.83
N ARG A 134 11.46 5.83 -22.57
CA ARG A 134 11.23 4.94 -21.44
C ARG A 134 9.77 4.60 -21.23
N LEU A 135 8.86 5.56 -21.39
CA LEU A 135 7.42 5.32 -21.30
C LEU A 135 6.92 4.39 -22.41
N LEU A 136 7.44 4.53 -23.64
CA LEU A 136 7.13 3.63 -24.74
C LEU A 136 7.59 2.19 -24.44
N VAL A 137 8.81 2.02 -23.93
CA VAL A 137 9.33 0.70 -23.52
C VAL A 137 8.45 0.09 -22.43
N ILE A 138 8.04 0.90 -21.43
CA ILE A 138 7.13 0.47 -20.38
C ILE A 138 5.79 0.02 -20.95
N ALA A 139 5.22 0.79 -21.87
CA ALA A 139 3.94 0.46 -22.51
C ALA A 139 4.04 -0.85 -23.30
N ALA A 140 5.09 -1.03 -24.08
CA ALA A 140 5.35 -2.27 -24.83
C ALA A 140 5.53 -3.46 -23.89
N ALA A 141 6.39 -3.35 -22.88
CA ALA A 141 6.61 -4.41 -21.87
C ALA A 141 5.32 -4.77 -21.13
N SER A 142 4.50 -3.79 -20.78
CA SER A 142 3.20 -4.01 -20.13
C SER A 142 2.21 -4.72 -21.05
N HIS A 143 2.23 -4.45 -22.33
CA HIS A 143 1.40 -5.14 -23.32
C HIS A 143 1.80 -6.62 -23.44
N PHE A 144 3.09 -6.91 -23.57
CA PHE A 144 3.59 -8.29 -23.60
C PHE A 144 3.29 -9.03 -22.30
N TYR A 145 3.54 -8.39 -21.14
CA TYR A 145 3.21 -8.97 -19.83
C TYR A 145 1.76 -9.45 -19.76
N ARG A 146 0.79 -8.61 -20.17
CA ARG A 146 -0.64 -8.99 -20.14
C ARG A 146 -0.93 -10.19 -21.04
N LYS A 147 -0.34 -10.23 -22.23
CA LYS A 147 -0.51 -11.38 -23.15
C LYS A 147 0.05 -12.66 -22.55
N PHE A 148 1.27 -12.63 -21.99
CA PHE A 148 1.88 -13.79 -21.34
C PHE A 148 1.09 -14.21 -20.09
N GLU A 149 0.65 -13.26 -19.26
CA GLU A 149 -0.18 -13.55 -18.08
C GLU A 149 -1.49 -14.23 -18.47
N SER A 150 -2.17 -13.75 -19.51
CA SER A 150 -3.43 -14.37 -19.98
C SER A 150 -3.21 -15.80 -20.50
N VAL A 151 -2.15 -16.06 -21.24
CA VAL A 151 -1.82 -17.41 -21.73
C VAL A 151 -1.48 -18.35 -20.56
N LEU A 152 -0.67 -17.91 -19.62
CA LEU A 152 -0.33 -18.70 -18.42
C LEU A 152 -1.55 -18.99 -17.57
N TRP A 153 -2.44 -18.02 -17.41
CA TRP A 153 -3.68 -18.21 -16.68
C TRP A 153 -4.59 -19.22 -17.35
N LEU A 154 -4.77 -19.12 -18.66
CA LEU A 154 -5.63 -20.04 -19.43
C LEU A 154 -5.09 -21.48 -19.41
N LYS A 155 -3.77 -21.65 -19.65
CA LYS A 155 -3.16 -22.99 -19.76
C LYS A 155 -2.83 -23.64 -18.42
N HIS A 156 -2.38 -22.85 -17.44
CA HIS A 156 -1.78 -23.40 -16.22
C HIS A 156 -2.42 -22.90 -14.93
N ARG A 157 -3.41 -21.99 -15.00
CA ARG A 157 -4.03 -21.33 -13.84
C ARG A 157 -3.01 -20.67 -12.90
N ARG A 158 -1.87 -20.27 -13.44
CA ARG A 158 -0.79 -19.58 -12.71
C ARG A 158 -0.72 -18.12 -13.09
N ARG A 159 -0.43 -17.27 -12.10
CA ARG A 159 -0.19 -15.84 -12.33
C ARG A 159 1.28 -15.60 -12.61
N LEU A 160 1.55 -14.72 -13.57
CA LEU A 160 2.89 -14.25 -13.88
C LEU A 160 3.32 -13.16 -12.89
N SER A 161 4.51 -13.30 -12.29
CA SER A 161 5.08 -12.22 -11.49
C SER A 161 5.67 -11.14 -12.40
N LEU A 162 5.20 -9.90 -12.27
CA LEU A 162 5.72 -8.76 -13.05
C LEU A 162 7.24 -8.58 -12.86
N LEU A 163 7.74 -8.71 -11.64
CA LEU A 163 9.18 -8.59 -11.37
C LEU A 163 10.00 -9.67 -12.06
N LYS A 164 9.55 -10.94 -12.03
CA LYS A 164 10.24 -12.04 -12.72
C LYS A 164 10.21 -11.84 -14.24
N PHE A 165 9.09 -11.38 -14.79
CA PHE A 165 8.96 -11.08 -16.21
C PHE A 165 9.91 -9.96 -16.64
N MET A 166 9.99 -8.88 -15.88
CA MET A 166 10.90 -7.76 -16.17
C MET A 166 12.38 -8.16 -16.02
N ASN A 167 12.71 -8.99 -15.04
CA ASN A 167 14.06 -9.57 -14.92
C ASN A 167 14.45 -10.36 -16.17
N TYR A 168 13.54 -11.17 -16.67
CA TYR A 168 13.80 -11.98 -17.86
C TYR A 168 14.02 -11.09 -19.11
N LEU A 169 13.17 -10.08 -19.31
CA LEU A 169 13.33 -9.14 -20.41
C LEU A 169 14.62 -8.30 -20.34
N ALA A 170 15.11 -8.02 -19.13
CA ALA A 170 16.34 -7.25 -18.95
C ALA A 170 17.62 -8.10 -19.12
N ALA A 171 17.50 -9.42 -19.05
CA ALA A 171 18.60 -10.38 -19.21
C ALA A 171 18.73 -10.93 -20.64
N SER A 172 17.73 -10.69 -21.49
CA SER A 172 17.67 -11.06 -22.92
C SER A 172 18.27 -9.98 -23.80
#